data_b21c64682ef64a8a99747dd76814fc90
#
_entry.id   b21c64682ef64a8a99747dd76814fc90
#
_cell.length_a   1.000
_cell.length_b   1.000
_cell.length_c   1.000
_cell.angle_alpha   90.00
_cell.angle_beta   90.00
_cell.angle_gamma   90.00
#
_symmetry.space_group_name_H-M   'P 1'
#
loop_
_entity.id
_entity.type
_entity.pdbx_description
1 polymer ?
#
loop_
_entity_poly.entity_id
_entity_poly.type
_entity_poly.pdbx_seq_one_letter_code
_entity_poly.pdbx_strand_id
1 'polypeptide(L)'
;MPERIESMTIPDEPIMVHQTPVVLVGGGVVDRDQLVLFARQYPVIAVDSGAVVLADMGLEPEAVVGDFDSVHGLSLDHIPLQIKITDQYSTDFEKALAVIKAPKIFGFGFLGKRLDHSLAALHVMAGSDHSDIVLIDPFDIAIMVKGQFDAQLPQGSRISLYAMMPQRFLASKGLVYPLDGLDIGIGQTLATSNQVVIPADEQAGDIAVSITPEGEHPYLLMIAPEGLNAVIG
;
A
#
# COMPACT_ATOMS: atom_id res chain seq x y z
N MET A 1 8.51 17.59 -25.65
CA MET A 1 9.18 18.01 -24.41
C MET A 1 8.29 17.56 -23.28
N PRO A 2 8.82 17.05 -22.14
CA PRO A 2 8.00 16.68 -21.00
C PRO A 2 7.25 17.90 -20.47
N GLU A 3 6.04 17.65 -19.95
CA GLU A 3 5.30 18.65 -19.18
C GLU A 3 5.90 18.74 -17.78
N ARG A 4 6.17 19.96 -17.30
CA ARG A 4 6.77 20.22 -15.98
C ARG A 4 5.84 21.10 -15.16
N ILE A 5 5.47 20.61 -13.98
CA ILE A 5 4.68 21.34 -12.99
C ILE A 5 5.54 21.47 -11.75
N GLU A 6 5.71 22.70 -11.26
CA GLU A 6 6.46 22.98 -10.02
C GLU A 6 5.55 23.67 -9.02
N SER A 7 5.57 23.23 -7.78
CA SER A 7 4.83 23.80 -6.66
C SER A 7 5.68 23.82 -5.39
N MET A 8 5.50 24.84 -4.55
CA MET A 8 6.11 24.92 -3.22
C MET A 8 5.26 24.23 -2.15
N THR A 9 4.01 23.92 -2.45
CA THR A 9 3.05 23.28 -1.55
C THR A 9 2.34 22.15 -2.27
N ILE A 10 1.72 21.27 -1.49
CA ILE A 10 0.80 20.26 -2.03
C ILE A 10 -0.39 20.99 -2.67
N PRO A 11 -0.76 20.64 -3.92
CA PRO A 11 -1.95 21.20 -4.57
C PRO A 11 -3.24 20.78 -3.86
N ASP A 12 -4.25 21.66 -3.87
CA ASP A 12 -5.59 21.40 -3.32
C ASP A 12 -6.40 20.41 -4.18
N GLU A 13 -6.08 20.30 -5.47
CA GLU A 13 -6.79 19.45 -6.44
C GLU A 13 -5.81 18.45 -7.10
N PRO A 14 -6.26 17.22 -7.40
CA PRO A 14 -5.43 16.24 -8.08
C PRO A 14 -5.08 16.70 -9.50
N ILE A 15 -3.82 16.52 -9.88
CA ILE A 15 -3.30 16.85 -11.23
C ILE A 15 -3.58 15.71 -12.21
N MET A 16 -3.53 14.46 -11.72
CA MET A 16 -3.79 13.26 -12.51
C MET A 16 -5.08 12.58 -12.04
N VAL A 17 -5.97 12.30 -12.98
CA VAL A 17 -7.24 11.61 -12.69
C VAL A 17 -7.35 10.37 -13.58
N HIS A 18 -7.32 9.20 -12.95
CA HIS A 18 -7.42 7.91 -13.61
C HIS A 18 -8.78 7.27 -13.35
N GLN A 19 -9.30 6.57 -14.35
CA GLN A 19 -10.53 5.76 -14.24
C GLN A 19 -10.23 4.28 -13.92
N THR A 20 -8.97 3.89 -13.98
CA THR A 20 -8.44 2.57 -13.64
C THR A 20 -7.50 2.67 -12.45
N PRO A 21 -7.19 1.56 -11.76
CA PRO A 21 -6.12 1.52 -10.78
C PRO A 21 -4.80 2.05 -11.35
N VAL A 22 -3.92 2.55 -10.46
CA VAL A 22 -2.57 3.01 -10.80
C VAL A 22 -1.52 2.32 -9.93
N VAL A 23 -0.30 2.27 -10.43
CA VAL A 23 0.87 1.76 -9.71
C VAL A 23 1.77 2.92 -9.32
N LEU A 24 2.03 3.07 -8.02
CA LEU A 24 3.04 3.99 -7.50
C LEU A 24 4.29 3.19 -7.15
N VAL A 25 5.45 3.70 -7.55
CA VAL A 25 6.74 3.06 -7.26
C VAL A 25 7.63 4.01 -6.49
N GLY A 26 7.94 3.66 -5.24
CA GLY A 26 8.92 4.32 -4.39
C GLY A 26 10.30 3.64 -4.48
N GLY A 27 11.28 4.18 -3.72
CA GLY A 27 12.67 3.71 -3.74
C GLY A 27 13.00 2.55 -2.79
N GLY A 28 12.00 1.92 -2.18
CA GLY A 28 12.16 0.81 -1.23
C GLY A 28 12.51 -0.54 -1.87
N VAL A 29 12.16 -1.62 -1.16
CA VAL A 29 12.28 -2.98 -1.69
C VAL A 29 11.06 -3.27 -2.55
N VAL A 30 11.26 -3.87 -3.72
CA VAL A 30 10.17 -4.25 -4.62
C VAL A 30 10.25 -5.73 -4.98
N ASP A 31 9.11 -6.38 -5.07
CA ASP A 31 8.98 -7.63 -5.81
C ASP A 31 8.97 -7.30 -7.31
N ARG A 32 10.10 -7.57 -7.99
CA ARG A 32 10.30 -7.18 -9.40
C ARG A 32 9.32 -7.90 -10.34
N ASP A 33 9.02 -9.15 -10.08
CA ASP A 33 8.13 -9.96 -10.93
C ASP A 33 6.69 -9.46 -10.80
N GLN A 34 6.24 -9.21 -9.58
CA GLN A 34 4.92 -8.62 -9.32
C GLN A 34 4.82 -7.22 -9.93
N LEU A 35 5.82 -6.36 -9.72
CA LEU A 35 5.80 -5.01 -10.29
C LEU A 35 5.68 -5.05 -11.83
N VAL A 36 6.40 -5.94 -12.52
CA VAL A 36 6.30 -6.10 -13.98
C VAL A 36 4.87 -6.51 -14.38
N LEU A 37 4.22 -7.42 -13.64
CA LEU A 37 2.86 -7.85 -13.94
C LEU A 37 1.86 -6.69 -13.80
N PHE A 38 2.00 -5.87 -12.76
CA PHE A 38 1.15 -4.71 -12.52
C PHE A 38 1.41 -3.60 -13.54
N ALA A 39 2.67 -3.31 -13.86
CA ALA A 39 3.05 -2.30 -14.84
C ALA A 39 2.55 -2.59 -16.27
N ARG A 40 2.26 -3.86 -16.60
CA ARG A 40 1.64 -4.23 -17.88
C ARG A 40 0.14 -3.94 -17.94
N GLN A 41 -0.51 -3.77 -16.79
CA GLN A 41 -1.95 -3.64 -16.68
C GLN A 41 -2.40 -2.22 -16.32
N TYR A 42 -1.58 -1.48 -15.60
CA TYR A 42 -1.93 -0.20 -15.01
C TYR A 42 -0.88 0.87 -15.30
N PRO A 43 -1.29 2.16 -15.40
CA PRO A 43 -0.37 3.28 -15.46
C PRO A 43 0.62 3.26 -14.29
N VAL A 44 1.89 3.55 -14.57
CA VAL A 44 2.97 3.55 -13.57
C VAL A 44 3.42 4.99 -13.32
N ILE A 45 3.52 5.35 -12.05
CA ILE A 45 3.96 6.66 -11.59
C ILE A 45 5.14 6.47 -10.64
N ALA A 46 6.26 7.09 -10.96
CA ALA A 46 7.43 7.11 -10.10
C ALA A 46 7.24 8.12 -8.97
N VAL A 47 7.62 7.71 -7.76
CA VAL A 47 7.64 8.59 -6.59
C VAL A 47 9.10 8.77 -6.18
N ASP A 48 9.63 9.97 -6.44
CA ASP A 48 11.02 10.35 -6.20
C ASP A 48 12.02 9.26 -6.69
N SER A 49 12.80 8.66 -5.80
CA SER A 49 13.78 7.60 -6.11
C SER A 49 13.17 6.33 -6.73
N GLY A 50 11.86 6.19 -6.77
CA GLY A 50 11.17 5.16 -7.55
C GLY A 50 11.47 5.22 -9.05
N ALA A 51 11.81 6.41 -9.58
CA ALA A 51 12.27 6.57 -10.95
C ALA A 51 13.56 5.76 -11.23
N VAL A 52 14.45 5.67 -10.26
CA VAL A 52 15.69 4.86 -10.37
C VAL A 52 15.34 3.38 -10.40
N VAL A 53 14.41 2.93 -9.55
CA VAL A 53 13.95 1.53 -9.53
C VAL A 53 13.36 1.12 -10.88
N LEU A 54 12.51 1.96 -11.45
CA LEU A 54 11.89 1.71 -12.75
C LEU A 54 12.92 1.70 -13.89
N ALA A 55 13.85 2.65 -13.90
CA ALA A 55 14.93 2.70 -14.88
C ALA A 55 15.81 1.43 -14.85
N ASP A 56 16.17 0.95 -13.67
CA ASP A 56 16.93 -0.30 -13.47
C ASP A 56 16.15 -1.55 -13.94
N MET A 57 14.84 -1.44 -14.09
CA MET A 57 13.97 -2.51 -14.59
C MET A 57 13.60 -2.33 -16.07
N GLY A 58 13.98 -1.22 -16.69
CA GLY A 58 13.57 -0.87 -18.05
C GLY A 58 12.08 -0.60 -18.18
N LEU A 59 11.45 -0.11 -17.12
CA LEU A 59 10.03 0.27 -17.07
C LEU A 59 9.90 1.79 -17.21
N GLU A 60 8.98 2.23 -18.05
CA GLU A 60 8.76 3.65 -18.33
C GLU A 60 7.53 4.16 -17.54
N PRO A 61 7.69 5.09 -16.59
CA PRO A 61 6.55 5.71 -15.93
C PRO A 61 5.93 6.80 -16.80
N GLU A 62 4.62 7.02 -16.65
CA GLU A 62 3.94 8.14 -17.30
C GLU A 62 4.20 9.48 -16.59
N ALA A 63 4.51 9.43 -15.29
CA ALA A 63 4.83 10.60 -14.48
C ALA A 63 5.87 10.30 -13.41
N VAL A 64 6.53 11.36 -12.94
CA VAL A 64 7.34 11.35 -11.72
C VAL A 64 6.90 12.48 -10.79
N VAL A 65 6.74 12.14 -9.50
CA VAL A 65 6.30 13.06 -8.43
C VAL A 65 7.32 13.07 -7.31
N GLY A 66 7.69 14.22 -6.77
CA GLY A 66 8.63 14.35 -5.65
C GLY A 66 9.38 15.67 -5.68
N ASP A 67 10.41 15.81 -4.86
CA ASP A 67 11.33 16.96 -4.92
C ASP A 67 12.52 16.71 -5.85
N PHE A 68 12.72 15.46 -6.26
CA PHE A 68 13.78 14.97 -7.16
C PHE A 68 15.18 15.00 -6.57
N ASP A 69 15.31 15.19 -5.26
CA ASP A 69 16.61 15.25 -4.61
C ASP A 69 17.33 13.90 -4.58
N SER A 70 16.58 12.79 -4.70
CA SER A 70 17.12 11.42 -4.67
C SER A 70 17.33 10.78 -6.05
N VAL A 71 17.08 11.50 -7.15
CA VAL A 71 17.21 10.97 -8.53
C VAL A 71 18.53 11.36 -9.21
N HIS A 72 19.61 11.48 -8.43
CA HIS A 72 20.91 11.90 -8.93
C HIS A 72 21.43 11.00 -10.06
N GLY A 73 21.83 11.62 -11.18
CA GLY A 73 22.44 10.93 -12.33
C GLY A 73 21.44 10.29 -13.30
N LEU A 74 20.15 10.31 -13.01
CA LEU A 74 19.11 9.87 -13.92
C LEU A 74 18.51 11.08 -14.66
N SER A 75 18.49 11.04 -16.01
CA SER A 75 17.71 12.02 -16.78
C SER A 75 16.23 11.67 -16.69
N LEU A 76 15.41 12.63 -16.30
CA LEU A 76 13.95 12.51 -16.30
C LEU A 76 13.31 13.02 -17.60
N ASP A 77 14.09 13.51 -18.58
CA ASP A 77 13.60 14.18 -19.79
C ASP A 77 12.75 13.28 -20.69
N HIS A 78 12.81 11.95 -20.50
CA HIS A 78 11.99 10.97 -21.22
C HIS A 78 10.62 10.75 -20.55
N ILE A 79 10.44 11.15 -19.28
CA ILE A 79 9.18 10.96 -18.55
C ILE A 79 8.20 12.07 -18.97
N PRO A 80 7.00 11.72 -19.47
CA PRO A 80 6.05 12.67 -20.05
C PRO A 80 5.63 13.80 -19.12
N LEU A 81 5.36 13.49 -17.85
CA LEU A 81 4.90 14.44 -16.84
C LEU A 81 5.83 14.43 -15.62
N GLN A 82 6.32 15.62 -15.23
CA GLN A 82 7.19 15.81 -14.07
C GLN A 82 6.52 16.78 -13.11
N ILE A 83 6.16 16.30 -11.91
CA ILE A 83 5.49 17.10 -10.86
C ILE A 83 6.46 17.26 -9.71
N LYS A 84 7.09 18.45 -9.64
CA LYS A 84 8.03 18.79 -8.59
C LYS A 84 7.33 19.53 -7.45
N ILE A 85 7.31 18.94 -6.26
CA ILE A 85 6.74 19.54 -5.05
C ILE A 85 7.85 19.66 -4.00
N THR A 86 8.21 20.89 -3.66
CA THR A 86 9.35 21.19 -2.77
C THR A 86 8.93 21.38 -1.31
N ASP A 87 7.67 21.10 -0.96
CA ASP A 87 7.23 21.06 0.43
C ASP A 87 8.08 20.10 1.26
N GLN A 88 8.54 20.55 2.43
CA GLN A 88 9.42 19.81 3.33
C GLN A 88 8.67 19.18 4.52
N TYR A 89 7.38 19.44 4.65
CA TYR A 89 6.55 18.92 5.75
C TYR A 89 5.82 17.63 5.38
N SER A 90 5.79 17.28 4.10
CA SER A 90 5.17 16.07 3.56
C SER A 90 6.19 15.09 3.00
N THR A 91 5.87 13.80 3.07
CA THR A 91 6.63 12.74 2.41
C THR A 91 6.33 12.71 0.90
N ASP A 92 7.23 12.13 0.09
CA ASP A 92 6.97 12.01 -1.36
C ASP A 92 5.77 11.11 -1.65
N PHE A 93 5.50 10.12 -0.79
CA PHE A 93 4.28 9.32 -0.89
C PHE A 93 3.02 10.17 -0.67
N GLU A 94 3.02 11.04 0.32
CA GLU A 94 1.91 11.97 0.58
C GLU A 94 1.72 12.96 -0.57
N LYS A 95 2.81 13.53 -1.10
CA LYS A 95 2.79 14.38 -2.31
C LYS A 95 2.17 13.65 -3.49
N ALA A 96 2.56 12.37 -3.72
CA ALA A 96 2.02 11.58 -4.80
C ALA A 96 0.52 11.31 -4.64
N LEU A 97 0.07 10.94 -3.44
CA LEU A 97 -1.35 10.72 -3.17
C LEU A 97 -2.19 12.00 -3.38
N ALA A 98 -1.67 13.15 -3.02
CA ALA A 98 -2.37 14.42 -3.17
C ALA A 98 -2.60 14.84 -4.64
N VAL A 99 -1.68 14.48 -5.53
CA VAL A 99 -1.77 14.86 -6.95
C VAL A 99 -2.45 13.81 -7.83
N ILE A 100 -2.79 12.64 -7.26
CA ILE A 100 -3.38 11.52 -8.00
C ILE A 100 -4.78 11.22 -7.47
N LYS A 101 -5.73 11.04 -8.39
CA LYS A 101 -7.04 10.45 -8.11
C LYS A 101 -7.21 9.20 -8.95
N ALA A 102 -7.40 8.06 -8.29
CA ALA A 102 -7.62 6.76 -8.93
C ALA A 102 -8.56 5.90 -8.07
N PRO A 103 -9.28 4.93 -8.65
CA PRO A 103 -10.17 4.04 -7.89
C PRO A 103 -9.40 3.11 -6.93
N LYS A 104 -8.15 2.77 -7.25
CA LYS A 104 -7.26 1.96 -6.40
C LYS A 104 -5.80 2.33 -6.68
N ILE A 105 -4.96 2.28 -5.65
CA ILE A 105 -3.54 2.58 -5.74
C ILE A 105 -2.74 1.37 -5.26
N PHE A 106 -1.89 0.84 -6.14
CA PHE A 106 -0.94 -0.22 -5.81
C PHE A 106 0.44 0.40 -5.59
N GLY A 107 0.94 0.37 -4.36
CA GLY A 107 2.22 0.97 -3.99
C GLY A 107 3.31 -0.09 -3.83
N PHE A 108 4.38 0.03 -4.61
CA PHE A 108 5.60 -0.78 -4.52
C PHE A 108 6.77 0.08 -4.02
N GLY A 109 7.64 -0.49 -3.17
CA GLY A 109 8.82 0.20 -2.70
C GLY A 109 8.56 1.29 -1.64
N PHE A 110 7.46 1.20 -0.91
CA PHE A 110 7.14 2.06 0.24
C PHE A 110 7.39 1.38 1.58
N LEU A 111 7.60 0.06 1.56
CA LEU A 111 7.93 -0.75 2.72
C LEU A 111 9.38 -1.25 2.65
N GLY A 112 9.89 -1.74 3.78
CA GLY A 112 11.24 -2.26 3.90
C GLY A 112 12.34 -1.18 3.94
N LYS A 113 13.62 -1.58 3.85
CA LYS A 113 14.81 -0.73 4.01
C LYS A 113 14.81 0.08 5.32
N ARG A 114 14.28 1.30 5.31
CA ARG A 114 14.24 2.21 6.46
C ARG A 114 12.90 2.09 7.19
N LEU A 115 12.96 1.79 8.49
CA LEU A 115 11.75 1.67 9.33
C LEU A 115 10.95 2.98 9.39
N ASP A 116 11.62 4.13 9.49
CA ASP A 116 10.97 5.44 9.55
C ASP A 116 10.16 5.74 8.27
N HIS A 117 10.65 5.36 7.09
CA HIS A 117 9.90 5.50 5.83
C HIS A 117 8.70 4.56 5.79
N SER A 118 8.84 3.32 6.25
CA SER A 118 7.69 2.39 6.34
C SER A 118 6.62 2.91 7.29
N LEU A 119 7.02 3.43 8.47
CA LEU A 119 6.08 4.02 9.43
C LEU A 119 5.38 5.27 8.86
N ALA A 120 6.11 6.12 8.12
CA ALA A 120 5.55 7.28 7.45
C ALA A 120 4.52 6.86 6.38
N ALA A 121 4.83 5.84 5.57
CA ALA A 121 3.88 5.32 4.58
C ALA A 121 2.59 4.80 5.24
N LEU A 122 2.69 4.04 6.33
CA LEU A 122 1.54 3.55 7.08
C LEU A 122 0.74 4.69 7.73
N HIS A 123 1.42 5.73 8.23
CA HIS A 123 0.78 6.93 8.77
C HIS A 123 -0.06 7.64 7.70
N VAL A 124 0.52 7.84 6.51
CA VAL A 124 -0.16 8.46 5.37
C VAL A 124 -1.37 7.64 4.93
N MET A 125 -1.27 6.30 4.84
CA MET A 125 -2.41 5.44 4.54
C MET A 125 -3.55 5.59 5.57
N ALA A 126 -3.21 5.67 6.86
CA ALA A 126 -4.22 5.78 7.93
C ALA A 126 -4.99 7.11 7.88
N GLY A 127 -4.34 8.19 7.46
CA GLY A 127 -4.90 9.54 7.33
C GLY A 127 -5.49 9.85 5.95
N SER A 128 -5.25 9.00 4.95
CA SER A 128 -5.66 9.25 3.57
C SER A 128 -7.17 9.12 3.39
N ASP A 129 -7.73 9.99 2.55
CA ASP A 129 -9.10 9.88 2.01
C ASP A 129 -9.19 8.87 0.85
N HIS A 130 -8.05 8.42 0.30
CA HIS A 130 -8.01 7.29 -0.62
C HIS A 130 -8.31 6.00 0.14
N SER A 131 -9.47 5.40 -0.11
CA SER A 131 -9.94 4.21 0.61
C SER A 131 -9.25 2.91 0.17
N ASP A 132 -8.65 2.88 -1.02
CA ASP A 132 -8.13 1.69 -1.66
C ASP A 132 -6.63 1.80 -1.99
N ILE A 133 -5.79 1.93 -0.95
CA ILE A 133 -4.33 1.84 -1.07
C ILE A 133 -3.88 0.44 -0.64
N VAL A 134 -3.16 -0.24 -1.52
CA VAL A 134 -2.54 -1.55 -1.28
C VAL A 134 -1.04 -1.41 -1.44
N LEU A 135 -0.27 -1.51 -0.37
CA LEU A 135 1.19 -1.57 -0.46
C LEU A 135 1.65 -3.02 -0.60
N ILE A 136 2.56 -3.27 -1.52
CA ILE A 136 3.02 -4.60 -1.88
C ILE A 136 4.54 -4.64 -1.78
N ASP A 137 5.06 -5.57 -0.97
CA ASP A 137 6.46 -5.92 -0.93
C ASP A 137 6.67 -7.44 -1.09
N PRO A 138 7.91 -7.97 -1.10
CA PRO A 138 8.12 -9.41 -1.27
C PRO A 138 7.54 -10.30 -0.16
N PHE A 139 7.15 -9.74 0.98
CA PHE A 139 6.75 -10.49 2.18
C PHE A 139 5.30 -10.23 2.59
N ASP A 140 4.80 -9.03 2.31
CA ASP A 140 3.53 -8.54 2.80
C ASP A 140 2.74 -7.76 1.74
N ILE A 141 1.43 -7.93 1.83
CA ILE A 141 0.44 -7.04 1.26
C ILE A 141 -0.17 -6.29 2.42
N ALA A 142 0.04 -4.97 2.46
CA ALA A 142 -0.42 -4.13 3.55
C ALA A 142 -1.60 -3.25 3.11
N ILE A 143 -2.71 -3.37 3.81
CA ILE A 143 -3.92 -2.55 3.61
C ILE A 143 -4.35 -1.90 4.92
N MET A 144 -4.87 -0.69 4.82
CA MET A 144 -5.46 0.01 5.97
C MET A 144 -6.97 -0.16 5.92
N VAL A 145 -7.53 -0.80 6.93
CA VAL A 145 -8.96 -1.12 7.03
C VAL A 145 -9.62 -0.22 8.08
N LYS A 146 -10.80 0.30 7.75
CA LYS A 146 -11.70 1.00 8.69
C LYS A 146 -13.00 0.18 8.79
N GLY A 147 -13.41 -0.17 10.01
CA GLY A 147 -14.60 -1.01 10.21
C GLY A 147 -14.38 -2.48 9.86
N GLN A 148 -15.42 -3.14 9.37
CA GLN A 148 -15.40 -4.58 9.10
C GLN A 148 -14.53 -4.93 7.87
N PHE A 149 -13.81 -6.05 7.97
CA PHE A 149 -13.08 -6.67 6.88
C PHE A 149 -13.69 -8.04 6.55
N ASP A 150 -13.92 -8.30 5.27
CA ASP A 150 -14.36 -9.59 4.73
C ASP A 150 -13.58 -9.91 3.46
N ALA A 151 -12.99 -11.10 3.38
CA ALA A 151 -12.28 -11.58 2.21
C ALA A 151 -12.27 -13.11 2.10
N GLN A 152 -11.99 -13.61 0.90
CA GLN A 152 -11.67 -15.01 0.67
C GLN A 152 -10.14 -15.13 0.62
N LEU A 153 -9.52 -15.81 1.58
CA LEU A 153 -8.08 -15.93 1.67
C LEU A 153 -7.62 -17.38 1.56
N PRO A 154 -6.47 -17.65 0.95
CA PRO A 154 -5.93 -19.01 0.86
C PRO A 154 -5.79 -19.64 2.25
N GLN A 155 -6.25 -20.89 2.38
CA GLN A 155 -6.09 -21.64 3.62
C GLN A 155 -4.63 -21.74 4.03
N GLY A 156 -4.36 -21.60 5.32
CA GLY A 156 -3.00 -21.66 5.87
C GLY A 156 -2.14 -20.42 5.64
N SER A 157 -2.62 -19.43 4.86
CA SER A 157 -1.87 -18.19 4.63
C SER A 157 -1.73 -17.37 5.91
N ARG A 158 -0.60 -16.65 6.02
CA ARG A 158 -0.38 -15.74 7.15
C ARG A 158 -1.23 -14.48 6.98
N ILE A 159 -1.85 -14.06 8.08
CA ILE A 159 -2.51 -12.77 8.22
C ILE A 159 -2.12 -12.15 9.56
N SER A 160 -1.75 -10.89 9.56
CA SER A 160 -1.40 -10.15 10.77
C SER A 160 -2.26 -8.90 10.88
N LEU A 161 -2.73 -8.62 12.09
CA LEU A 161 -3.45 -7.39 12.39
C LEU A 161 -2.61 -6.54 13.34
N TYR A 162 -2.52 -5.24 13.04
CA TYR A 162 -1.86 -4.26 13.89
C TYR A 162 -2.73 -3.01 14.02
N ALA A 163 -3.28 -2.80 15.20
CA ALA A 163 -4.05 -1.60 15.51
C ALA A 163 -3.14 -0.52 16.11
N MET A 164 -2.98 0.58 15.38
CA MET A 164 -2.16 1.72 15.82
C MET A 164 -2.81 2.46 17.01
N MET A 165 -4.13 2.48 17.04
CA MET A 165 -4.94 2.98 18.16
C MET A 165 -5.64 1.81 18.83
N PRO A 166 -5.66 1.75 20.16
CA PRO A 166 -6.37 0.69 20.88
C PRO A 166 -7.84 0.64 20.49
N GLN A 167 -8.31 -0.54 20.11
CA GLN A 167 -9.74 -0.80 19.88
C GLN A 167 -10.09 -2.26 20.18
N ARG A 168 -11.35 -2.49 20.50
CA ARG A 168 -11.87 -3.81 20.77
C ARG A 168 -12.29 -4.48 19.47
N PHE A 169 -12.00 -5.77 19.33
CA PHE A 169 -12.49 -6.61 18.25
C PHE A 169 -13.59 -7.52 18.78
N LEU A 170 -14.79 -7.41 18.20
CA LEU A 170 -15.98 -8.09 18.71
C LEU A 170 -16.04 -9.54 18.25
N ALA A 171 -15.66 -9.80 17.01
CA ALA A 171 -15.71 -11.13 16.41
C ALA A 171 -14.69 -11.29 15.28
N SER A 172 -14.28 -12.53 15.04
CA SER A 172 -13.53 -12.93 13.86
C SER A 172 -13.95 -14.34 13.40
N LYS A 173 -13.76 -14.62 12.12
CA LYS A 173 -13.99 -15.94 11.52
C LYS A 173 -12.83 -16.29 10.58
N GLY A 174 -12.60 -17.59 10.38
CA GLY A 174 -11.61 -18.10 9.45
C GLY A 174 -10.15 -17.96 9.93
N LEU A 175 -9.92 -17.60 11.20
CA LEU A 175 -8.61 -17.42 11.80
C LEU A 175 -8.30 -18.54 12.81
N VAL A 176 -7.04 -19.01 12.84
CA VAL A 176 -6.56 -20.00 13.81
C VAL A 176 -6.60 -19.43 15.23
N TYR A 177 -6.25 -18.17 15.38
CA TYR A 177 -6.32 -17.44 16.66
C TYR A 177 -7.46 -16.40 16.57
N PRO A 178 -8.65 -16.71 17.17
CA PRO A 178 -9.77 -15.78 17.16
C PRO A 178 -9.44 -14.45 17.84
N LEU A 179 -10.01 -13.36 17.33
CA LEU A 179 -9.84 -12.02 17.89
C LEU A 179 -10.99 -11.60 18.81
N ASP A 180 -11.93 -12.52 19.06
CA ASP A 180 -13.22 -12.27 19.72
C ASP A 180 -13.03 -11.71 21.12
N GLY A 181 -13.53 -10.52 21.35
CA GLY A 181 -13.48 -9.82 22.63
C GLY A 181 -12.12 -9.28 23.02
N LEU A 182 -11.10 -9.31 22.13
CA LEU A 182 -9.76 -8.80 22.43
C LEU A 182 -9.68 -7.29 22.27
N ASP A 183 -8.98 -6.64 23.19
CA ASP A 183 -8.52 -5.26 23.06
C ASP A 183 -7.12 -5.28 22.43
N ILE A 184 -7.00 -4.81 21.18
CA ILE A 184 -5.78 -4.85 20.40
C ILE A 184 -5.28 -3.42 20.17
N GLY A 185 -3.99 -3.20 20.34
CA GLY A 185 -3.36 -1.90 20.14
C GLY A 185 -1.95 -1.85 20.72
N ILE A 186 -1.28 -0.71 20.54
CA ILE A 186 0.06 -0.51 21.09
C ILE A 186 0.02 -0.61 22.62
N GLY A 187 0.83 -1.51 23.16
CA GLY A 187 0.88 -1.77 24.60
C GLY A 187 -0.24 -2.66 25.13
N GLN A 188 -1.08 -3.23 24.28
CA GLN A 188 -2.13 -4.18 24.59
C GLN A 188 -1.89 -5.54 23.91
N THR A 189 -2.95 -6.29 23.61
CA THR A 189 -2.83 -7.58 22.91
C THR A 189 -2.23 -7.42 21.52
N LEU A 190 -1.35 -8.34 21.16
CA LEU A 190 -0.75 -8.45 19.84
C LEU A 190 -1.54 -9.46 18.99
N ALA A 191 -1.79 -9.12 17.73
CA ALA A 191 -2.53 -9.97 16.78
C ALA A 191 -1.74 -10.19 15.47
N THR A 192 -0.42 -10.13 15.55
CA THR A 192 0.47 -10.48 14.44
C THR A 192 0.71 -11.98 14.36
N SER A 193 1.12 -12.47 13.19
CA SER A 193 1.42 -13.88 12.92
C SER A 193 0.24 -14.83 13.17
N ASN A 194 -0.96 -14.38 12.89
CA ASN A 194 -2.14 -15.23 12.82
C ASN A 194 -2.15 -15.99 11.48
N GLN A 195 -3.04 -16.93 11.33
CA GLN A 195 -3.13 -17.82 10.16
C GLN A 195 -4.59 -18.05 9.79
N VAL A 196 -4.87 -18.13 8.50
CA VAL A 196 -6.14 -18.60 7.97
C VAL A 196 -6.29 -20.10 8.28
N VAL A 197 -7.45 -20.54 8.78
CA VAL A 197 -7.67 -21.93 9.16
C VAL A 197 -7.46 -22.89 7.97
N ILE A 198 -7.03 -24.12 8.29
CA ILE A 198 -6.98 -25.22 7.35
C ILE A 198 -8.09 -26.21 7.75
N PRO A 199 -9.13 -26.40 6.92
CA PRO A 199 -10.20 -27.34 7.21
C PRO A 199 -9.69 -28.78 7.33
N ALA A 200 -10.30 -29.58 8.21
CA ALA A 200 -9.87 -30.98 8.44
C ALA A 200 -10.10 -31.89 7.23
N ASP A 201 -10.97 -31.54 6.30
CA ASP A 201 -11.27 -32.27 5.09
C ASP A 201 -10.31 -31.97 3.91
N GLU A 202 -9.29 -31.16 4.15
CA GLU A 202 -8.22 -30.80 3.20
C GLU A 202 -8.68 -30.42 1.78
N GLN A 203 -9.93 -29.97 1.62
CA GLN A 203 -10.36 -29.43 0.33
C GLN A 203 -9.59 -28.11 0.09
N ALA A 204 -8.73 -28.13 -0.93
CA ALA A 204 -7.99 -26.94 -1.35
C ALA A 204 -8.96 -25.84 -1.77
N GLY A 205 -8.83 -24.67 -1.17
CA GLY A 205 -9.68 -23.54 -1.51
C GLY A 205 -9.44 -22.34 -0.59
N ASP A 206 -10.09 -21.24 -0.93
CA ASP A 206 -10.06 -20.05 -0.12
C ASP A 206 -11.08 -20.14 1.03
N ILE A 207 -10.72 -19.54 2.14
CA ILE A 207 -11.52 -19.51 3.37
C ILE A 207 -12.10 -18.12 3.54
N ALA A 208 -13.38 -18.04 3.87
CA ALA A 208 -14.01 -16.80 4.27
C ALA A 208 -13.45 -16.32 5.59
N VAL A 209 -12.70 -15.22 5.55
CA VAL A 209 -12.17 -14.52 6.71
C VAL A 209 -12.99 -13.27 6.95
N SER A 210 -13.42 -13.08 8.21
CA SER A 210 -14.16 -11.89 8.65
C SER A 210 -13.56 -11.37 9.94
N ILE A 211 -13.42 -10.03 10.06
CA ILE A 211 -12.92 -9.34 11.24
C ILE A 211 -13.85 -8.16 11.53
N THR A 212 -14.41 -8.11 12.73
CA THR A 212 -15.38 -7.08 13.14
C THR A 212 -14.86 -6.31 14.35
N PRO A 213 -14.33 -5.10 14.19
CA PRO A 213 -14.01 -4.22 15.31
C PRO A 213 -15.28 -3.57 15.90
N GLU A 214 -15.19 -3.06 17.13
CA GLU A 214 -16.25 -2.28 17.77
C GLU A 214 -16.32 -0.84 17.22
N GLY A 215 -15.18 -0.29 16.80
CA GLY A 215 -15.03 1.06 16.29
C GLY A 215 -14.60 1.12 14.85
N GLU A 216 -14.33 2.36 14.39
CA GLU A 216 -13.87 2.64 13.02
C GLU A 216 -12.43 3.19 12.99
N HIS A 217 -11.65 3.00 14.05
CA HIS A 217 -10.24 3.35 14.00
C HIS A 217 -9.54 2.49 12.96
N PRO A 218 -8.67 3.08 12.12
CA PRO A 218 -7.93 2.33 11.13
C PRO A 218 -7.02 1.29 11.80
N TYR A 219 -6.99 0.11 11.23
CA TYR A 219 -6.04 -0.94 11.58
C TYR A 219 -5.38 -1.51 10.34
N LEU A 220 -4.11 -1.85 10.48
CA LEU A 220 -3.32 -2.44 9.42
C LEU A 220 -3.57 -3.94 9.35
N LEU A 221 -3.91 -4.45 8.18
CA LEU A 221 -3.79 -5.86 7.85
C LEU A 221 -2.57 -6.08 6.97
N MET A 222 -1.75 -7.06 7.33
CA MET A 222 -0.63 -7.55 6.56
C MET A 222 -0.94 -9.00 6.18
N ILE A 223 -1.12 -9.22 4.89
CA ILE A 223 -1.52 -10.51 4.33
C ILE A 223 -0.34 -11.05 3.54
N ALA A 224 -0.09 -12.35 3.61
CA ALA A 224 0.98 -12.98 2.84
C ALA A 224 0.72 -12.83 1.32
N PRO A 225 1.78 -12.80 0.47
CA PRO A 225 1.66 -12.50 -0.97
C PRO A 225 0.66 -13.39 -1.73
N GLU A 226 0.47 -14.64 -1.32
CA GLU A 226 -0.52 -15.54 -1.91
C GLU A 226 -1.98 -15.07 -1.74
N GLY A 227 -2.24 -14.15 -0.80
CA GLY A 227 -3.55 -13.53 -0.60
C GLY A 227 -3.83 -12.29 -1.47
N LEU A 228 -2.92 -11.95 -2.40
CA LEU A 228 -3.02 -10.73 -3.22
C LEU A 228 -4.35 -10.64 -3.97
N ASN A 229 -4.79 -11.74 -4.58
CA ASN A 229 -6.03 -11.75 -5.36
C ASN A 229 -7.28 -11.36 -4.54
N ALA A 230 -7.26 -11.59 -3.23
CA ALA A 230 -8.38 -11.26 -2.35
C ALA A 230 -8.54 -9.75 -2.10
N VAL A 231 -7.51 -8.95 -2.37
CA VAL A 231 -7.48 -7.50 -2.07
C VAL A 231 -7.38 -6.62 -3.31
N ILE A 232 -7.04 -7.20 -4.48
CA ILE A 232 -6.97 -6.46 -5.75
C ILE A 232 -8.27 -6.47 -6.54
N GLY A 233 -9.19 -7.42 -6.23
CA GLY A 233 -10.43 -7.76 -6.93
C GLY A 233 -11.39 -6.64 -7.21
#